data_187ac8140bd3f7737944515c897ae62b
#
_entry.id   187ac8140bd3f7737944515c897ae62b
#
_cell.length_a   1.000
_cell.length_b   1.000
_cell.length_c   1.000
_cell.angle_alpha   90.00
_cell.angle_beta   90.00
_cell.angle_gamma   90.00
#
_symmetry.space_group_name_H-M   'P 1'
#
loop_
_entity.id
_entity.type
_entity.pdbx_description
1 polymer ?
#
loop_
_entity_poly.entity_id
_entity_poly.type
_entity_poly.pdbx_seq_one_letter_code
_entity_poly.pdbx_strand_id
1 'polypeptide(L)'
;MLKRGRLGLRIRWISGWLGATMGAVGCRSHSPVLDPTPRELAWVGPDSFLVAVSTSRGRVVIAAHRDWSPLAVDRLHFLVRHRYYDGARFFRMVPGFVVQWGLASDPAWSAVWADRRLPDEPVRQSNTRGMIAYARGGPNTRSVQLYVNLGNNARLDTLNTFGFPPIGEVIQGMALFDSMFAGYSCQRGGQGTCPSQDSIRTGGNAYLARVHPRLDYIREARITREWKRRKP
;
A
#
# COMPACT_ATOMS: atom_id res chain seq x y z
N MET A 1 88.08 -5.79 -49.29
CA MET A 1 86.90 -4.98 -49.72
C MET A 1 85.78 -5.21 -48.74
N LEU A 2 85.58 -4.31 -47.75
CA LEU A 2 84.59 -4.44 -46.71
C LEU A 2 83.34 -3.61 -47.10
N LYS A 3 82.13 -4.18 -47.12
CA LYS A 3 80.89 -3.51 -47.22
C LYS A 3 80.23 -3.39 -45.82
N ARG A 4 80.08 -2.17 -45.33
CA ARG A 4 79.38 -1.82 -44.08
C ARG A 4 77.89 -1.92 -44.30
N GLY A 5 77.18 -2.76 -43.53
CA GLY A 5 75.73 -2.78 -43.45
C GLY A 5 75.27 -1.82 -42.35
N ARG A 6 74.37 -0.96 -42.69
CA ARG A 6 73.69 -0.04 -41.73
C ARG A 6 72.48 -0.76 -41.10
N LEU A 7 72.51 -0.93 -39.80
CA LEU A 7 71.36 -1.33 -39.01
C LEU A 7 70.41 -0.12 -38.83
N GLY A 8 69.23 -0.22 -39.40
CA GLY A 8 68.17 0.75 -39.19
C GLY A 8 67.27 0.35 -37.98
N LEU A 9 67.39 1.12 -36.93
CA LEU A 9 66.54 0.96 -35.72
C LEU A 9 65.14 1.52 -35.99
N ARG A 10 64.10 0.67 -36.09
CA ARG A 10 62.70 1.09 -36.20
C ARG A 10 62.11 1.20 -34.81
N ILE A 11 61.90 2.42 -34.37
CA ILE A 11 61.11 2.75 -33.15
C ILE A 11 59.63 2.56 -33.45
N ARG A 12 58.99 1.54 -32.84
CA ARG A 12 57.54 1.34 -32.89
C ARG A 12 56.93 2.19 -31.76
N TRP A 13 56.19 3.20 -32.14
CA TRP A 13 55.32 3.95 -31.20
C TRP A 13 54.11 3.05 -30.85
N ILE A 14 54.03 2.65 -29.58
CA ILE A 14 52.84 1.98 -29.03
C ILE A 14 51.92 3.08 -28.55
N SER A 15 50.91 3.39 -29.35
CA SER A 15 49.81 4.29 -28.94
C SER A 15 48.92 3.56 -27.92
N GLY A 16 49.13 3.83 -26.63
CA GLY A 16 48.26 3.33 -25.58
C GLY A 16 46.90 4.06 -25.64
N TRP A 17 45.87 3.37 -26.01
CA TRP A 17 44.46 3.83 -25.83
C TRP A 17 44.11 3.66 -24.36
N LEU A 18 44.08 4.77 -23.60
CA LEU A 18 43.39 4.83 -22.32
C LEU A 18 41.86 4.83 -22.60
N GLY A 19 41.27 3.65 -22.55
CA GLY A 19 39.81 3.51 -22.52
C GLY A 19 39.28 4.04 -21.20
N ALA A 20 38.75 5.27 -21.20
CA ALA A 20 37.97 5.80 -20.10
C ALA A 20 36.64 5.04 -20.05
N THR A 21 36.52 4.06 -19.17
CA THR A 21 35.23 3.45 -18.83
C THR A 21 34.42 4.48 -18.04
N MET A 22 33.57 5.20 -18.72
CA MET A 22 32.48 5.98 -18.10
C MET A 22 31.55 4.97 -17.42
N GLY A 23 31.73 4.78 -16.12
CA GLY A 23 30.77 4.08 -15.28
C GLY A 23 29.44 4.85 -15.33
N ALA A 24 28.43 4.30 -15.99
CA ALA A 24 27.08 4.79 -15.92
C ALA A 24 26.63 4.70 -14.46
N VAL A 25 26.68 5.81 -13.74
CA VAL A 25 25.99 5.96 -12.45
C VAL A 25 24.51 5.93 -12.76
N GLY A 26 23.93 4.71 -12.69
CA GLY A 26 22.49 4.53 -12.80
C GLY A 26 21.82 5.35 -11.70
N CYS A 27 21.17 6.45 -12.05
CA CYS A 27 20.26 7.15 -11.14
C CYS A 27 19.19 6.15 -10.73
N ARG A 28 19.32 5.52 -9.57
CA ARG A 28 18.21 4.79 -8.94
C ARG A 28 17.12 5.81 -8.66
N SER A 29 16.02 5.73 -9.40
CA SER A 29 14.85 6.55 -9.14
C SER A 29 14.39 6.28 -7.70
N HIS A 30 14.30 7.32 -6.88
CA HIS A 30 13.80 7.23 -5.52
C HIS A 30 12.36 6.70 -5.53
N SER A 31 12.08 5.69 -4.71
CA SER A 31 10.75 5.12 -4.54
C SER A 31 10.22 5.46 -3.15
N PRO A 32 9.28 6.40 -3.02
CA PRO A 32 8.72 6.80 -1.72
C PRO A 32 8.10 5.64 -0.93
N VAL A 33 7.71 4.55 -1.60
CA VAL A 33 7.13 3.38 -0.96
C VAL A 33 8.19 2.40 -0.47
N LEU A 34 9.32 2.27 -1.18
CA LEU A 34 10.40 1.35 -0.81
C LEU A 34 11.42 1.98 0.14
N ASP A 35 11.65 3.28 0.02
CA ASP A 35 12.63 4.00 0.83
C ASP A 35 12.09 5.38 1.21
N PRO A 36 11.02 5.45 2.04
CA PRO A 36 10.41 6.73 2.41
C PRO A 36 11.36 7.56 3.30
N THR A 37 11.61 8.79 2.87
CA THR A 37 12.35 9.78 3.64
C THR A 37 11.59 10.24 4.91
N PRO A 38 12.25 10.82 5.93
CA PRO A 38 11.57 11.41 7.09
C PRO A 38 10.50 12.43 6.71
N ARG A 39 10.72 13.23 5.66
CA ARG A 39 9.75 14.21 5.15
C ARG A 39 8.51 13.53 4.57
N GLU A 40 8.68 12.44 3.86
CA GLU A 40 7.58 11.65 3.29
C GLU A 40 6.79 10.91 4.38
N LEU A 41 7.47 10.45 5.43
CA LEU A 41 6.79 9.85 6.59
C LEU A 41 6.01 10.88 7.41
N ALA A 42 6.42 12.16 7.40
CA ALA A 42 5.72 13.28 8.01
C ALA A 42 4.70 13.94 7.06
N TRP A 43 4.25 13.21 6.02
CA TRP A 43 3.28 13.71 5.04
C TRP A 43 1.99 14.16 5.69
N VAL A 44 1.52 15.34 5.30
CA VAL A 44 0.21 15.87 5.67
C VAL A 44 -0.64 15.98 4.41
N GLY A 45 -1.75 15.25 4.42
CA GLY A 45 -2.71 15.23 3.32
C GLY A 45 -3.66 16.44 3.33
N PRO A 46 -4.56 16.53 2.33
CA PRO A 46 -5.65 17.49 2.31
C PRO A 46 -6.68 17.17 3.41
N ASP A 47 -7.57 18.15 3.73
CA ASP A 47 -8.60 17.96 4.76
C ASP A 47 -9.62 16.88 4.39
N SER A 48 -9.90 16.74 3.11
CA SER A 48 -10.68 15.63 2.56
C SER A 48 -10.30 15.34 1.12
N PHE A 49 -10.55 14.11 0.68
CA PHE A 49 -10.29 13.70 -0.70
C PHE A 49 -11.14 12.50 -1.11
N LEU A 50 -11.30 12.32 -2.42
CA LEU A 50 -11.94 11.16 -2.99
C LEU A 50 -10.89 10.20 -3.56
N VAL A 51 -11.07 8.92 -3.27
CA VAL A 51 -10.30 7.83 -3.86
C VAL A 51 -11.23 7.01 -4.75
N ALA A 52 -10.94 6.97 -6.04
CA ALA A 52 -11.56 6.00 -6.95
C ALA A 52 -10.73 4.71 -6.91
N VAL A 53 -11.39 3.61 -6.59
CA VAL A 53 -10.80 2.27 -6.54
C VAL A 53 -11.43 1.41 -7.63
N SER A 54 -10.66 1.06 -8.65
CA SER A 54 -11.03 0.08 -9.67
C SER A 54 -10.72 -1.31 -9.14
N THR A 55 -11.74 -2.14 -9.00
CA THR A 55 -11.61 -3.51 -8.49
C THR A 55 -11.89 -4.54 -9.57
N SER A 56 -11.66 -5.84 -9.25
CA SER A 56 -12.09 -6.96 -10.10
C SER A 56 -13.60 -7.02 -10.34
N ARG A 57 -14.40 -6.39 -9.46
CA ARG A 57 -15.88 -6.36 -9.49
C ARG A 57 -16.46 -5.07 -10.05
N GLY A 58 -15.68 -4.02 -10.21
CA GLY A 58 -16.14 -2.72 -10.66
C GLY A 58 -15.49 -1.58 -9.89
N ARG A 59 -16.03 -0.37 -10.04
CA ARG A 59 -15.49 0.83 -9.44
C ARG A 59 -16.24 1.20 -8.16
N VAL A 60 -15.50 1.52 -7.11
CA VAL A 60 -16.00 2.14 -5.88
C VAL A 60 -15.37 3.51 -5.69
N VAL A 61 -16.06 4.40 -4.96
CA VAL A 61 -15.50 5.70 -4.57
C VAL A 61 -15.58 5.83 -3.05
N ILE A 62 -14.45 6.21 -2.47
CA ILE A 62 -14.27 6.42 -1.04
C ILE A 62 -14.06 7.91 -0.81
N ALA A 63 -14.78 8.51 0.14
CA ALA A 63 -14.50 9.83 0.69
C ALA A 63 -13.71 9.68 1.98
N ALA A 64 -12.55 10.31 2.08
CA ALA A 64 -11.70 10.33 3.26
C ALA A 64 -11.76 11.70 3.94
N HIS A 65 -11.80 11.73 5.28
CA HIS A 65 -12.01 12.91 6.11
C HIS A 65 -10.89 13.01 7.16
N ARG A 66 -9.97 13.97 6.98
CA ARG A 66 -8.81 14.12 7.83
C ARG A 66 -9.15 14.45 9.30
N ASP A 67 -10.22 15.18 9.53
CA ASP A 67 -10.69 15.53 10.87
C ASP A 67 -11.21 14.32 11.68
N TRP A 68 -11.53 13.21 11.03
CA TRP A 68 -11.95 11.99 11.73
C TRP A 68 -10.79 11.25 12.38
N SER A 69 -9.65 11.13 11.67
CA SER A 69 -8.44 10.45 12.13
C SER A 69 -7.23 10.96 11.34
N PRO A 70 -6.65 12.12 11.75
CA PRO A 70 -5.64 12.83 10.96
C PRO A 70 -4.45 12.01 10.51
N LEU A 71 -3.80 11.28 11.42
CA LEU A 71 -2.61 10.49 11.10
C LEU A 71 -2.92 9.35 10.14
N ALA A 72 -4.06 8.70 10.34
CA ALA A 72 -4.49 7.59 9.50
C ALA A 72 -4.88 8.07 8.10
N VAL A 73 -5.54 9.23 7.97
CA VAL A 73 -5.92 9.81 6.68
C VAL A 73 -4.71 10.34 5.92
N ASP A 74 -3.74 10.96 6.61
CA ASP A 74 -2.45 11.36 6.02
C ASP A 74 -1.71 10.13 5.45
N ARG A 75 -1.70 9.01 6.18
CA ARG A 75 -1.14 7.73 5.72
C ARG A 75 -1.88 7.19 4.50
N LEU A 76 -3.21 7.19 4.51
CA LEU A 76 -4.02 6.74 3.36
C LEU A 76 -3.70 7.56 2.11
N HIS A 77 -3.68 8.89 2.25
CA HIS A 77 -3.39 9.80 1.15
C HIS A 77 -2.02 9.51 0.53
N PHE A 78 -0.99 9.40 1.38
CA PHE A 78 0.38 9.07 0.94
C PHE A 78 0.43 7.74 0.18
N LEU A 79 -0.12 6.69 0.75
CA LEU A 79 -0.07 5.35 0.18
C LEU A 79 -0.84 5.24 -1.16
N VAL A 80 -2.02 5.88 -1.26
CA VAL A 80 -2.78 5.93 -2.51
C VAL A 80 -2.03 6.72 -3.58
N ARG A 81 -1.48 7.88 -3.22
CA ARG A 81 -0.69 8.72 -4.14
C ARG A 81 0.49 7.98 -4.74
N HIS A 82 1.13 7.12 -3.96
CA HIS A 82 2.27 6.32 -4.37
C HIS A 82 1.92 4.88 -4.77
N ARG A 83 0.64 4.61 -5.10
CA ARG A 83 0.16 3.35 -5.70
C ARG A 83 0.34 2.11 -4.83
N TYR A 84 0.50 2.26 -3.53
CA TYR A 84 0.74 1.16 -2.61
C TYR A 84 -0.34 0.06 -2.68
N TYR A 85 -1.61 0.45 -2.91
CA TYR A 85 -2.74 -0.48 -2.93
C TYR A 85 -3.00 -1.10 -4.30
N ASP A 86 -2.26 -0.73 -5.37
CA ASP A 86 -2.43 -1.33 -6.69
C ASP A 86 -2.08 -2.83 -6.64
N GLY A 87 -2.95 -3.68 -7.14
CA GLY A 87 -2.82 -5.13 -7.07
C GLY A 87 -3.16 -5.78 -5.72
N ALA A 88 -3.43 -5.01 -4.67
CA ALA A 88 -3.75 -5.55 -3.35
C ALA A 88 -5.02 -6.40 -3.39
N ARG A 89 -5.01 -7.54 -2.69
CA ARG A 89 -6.14 -8.47 -2.63
C ARG A 89 -7.02 -8.21 -1.41
N PHE A 90 -8.32 -8.42 -1.58
CA PHE A 90 -9.28 -8.47 -0.47
C PHE A 90 -9.16 -9.84 0.19
N PHE A 91 -8.17 -9.98 1.07
CA PHE A 91 -7.74 -11.28 1.60
C PHE A 91 -8.65 -11.82 2.72
N ARG A 92 -9.53 -10.98 3.25
CA ARG A 92 -10.50 -11.38 4.28
C ARG A 92 -11.87 -10.79 3.97
N MET A 93 -12.84 -11.67 3.73
CA MET A 93 -14.25 -11.34 3.56
C MET A 93 -15.07 -12.09 4.61
N VAL A 94 -15.77 -11.35 5.48
CA VAL A 94 -16.71 -11.90 6.47
C VAL A 94 -18.07 -11.28 6.20
N PRO A 95 -19.01 -12.00 5.59
CA PRO A 95 -20.33 -11.49 5.25
C PRO A 95 -21.05 -10.84 6.44
N GLY A 96 -21.67 -9.67 6.23
CA GLY A 96 -22.34 -8.90 7.27
C GLY A 96 -21.41 -8.26 8.30
N PHE A 97 -20.10 -8.45 8.17
CA PHE A 97 -19.12 -7.86 9.09
C PHE A 97 -18.16 -6.93 8.34
N VAL A 98 -17.10 -7.44 7.72
CA VAL A 98 -16.09 -6.60 7.05
C VAL A 98 -15.50 -7.26 5.80
N VAL A 99 -15.00 -6.42 4.88
CA VAL A 99 -14.02 -6.79 3.85
C VAL A 99 -12.71 -6.08 4.17
N GLN A 100 -11.60 -6.82 4.21
CA GLN A 100 -10.28 -6.31 4.63
C GLN A 100 -9.24 -6.53 3.53
N TRP A 101 -8.40 -5.50 3.33
CA TRP A 101 -7.27 -5.47 2.39
C TRP A 101 -6.11 -4.64 2.94
N GLY A 102 -5.07 -4.40 2.14
CA GLY A 102 -4.01 -3.43 2.44
C GLY A 102 -2.64 -4.03 2.67
N LEU A 103 -2.50 -5.37 2.58
CA LEU A 103 -1.19 -5.96 2.35
C LEU A 103 -0.82 -5.75 0.88
N ALA A 104 0.39 -5.27 0.62
CA ALA A 104 0.81 -4.92 -0.73
C ALA A 104 0.91 -6.16 -1.64
N SER A 105 0.77 -5.94 -2.94
CA SER A 105 0.97 -6.99 -3.95
C SER A 105 2.42 -7.50 -3.99
N ASP A 106 3.39 -6.61 -3.70
CA ASP A 106 4.82 -6.89 -3.61
C ASP A 106 5.26 -7.05 -2.14
N PRO A 107 5.90 -8.17 -1.77
CA PRO A 107 6.42 -8.39 -0.43
C PRO A 107 7.42 -7.33 0.05
N ALA A 108 8.22 -6.75 -0.85
CA ALA A 108 9.18 -5.71 -0.50
C ALA A 108 8.48 -4.47 0.09
N TRP A 109 7.32 -4.08 -0.48
CA TRP A 109 6.53 -2.98 0.06
C TRP A 109 5.91 -3.34 1.41
N SER A 110 5.41 -4.57 1.56
CA SER A 110 4.89 -5.05 2.84
C SER A 110 5.95 -5.03 3.94
N ALA A 111 7.19 -5.43 3.65
CA ALA A 111 8.30 -5.42 4.60
C ALA A 111 8.63 -4.00 5.09
N VAL A 112 8.66 -3.01 4.17
CA VAL A 112 8.93 -1.61 4.51
C VAL A 112 7.86 -1.02 5.42
N TRP A 113 6.57 -1.38 5.22
CA TRP A 113 5.44 -0.73 5.89
C TRP A 113 4.88 -1.51 7.09
N ALA A 114 5.29 -2.77 7.31
CA ALA A 114 4.78 -3.62 8.39
C ALA A 114 4.93 -2.98 9.78
N ASP A 115 6.09 -2.39 10.05
CA ASP A 115 6.44 -1.80 11.35
C ASP A 115 6.29 -0.27 11.41
N ARG A 116 5.84 0.37 10.33
CA ARG A 116 5.50 1.80 10.33
C ARG A 116 4.12 2.04 10.93
N ARG A 117 4.02 1.74 12.20
CA ARG A 117 2.77 1.82 12.98
C ARG A 117 2.36 3.26 13.23
N LEU A 118 1.04 3.47 13.34
CA LEU A 118 0.44 4.74 13.72
C LEU A 118 -0.01 4.66 15.18
N PRO A 119 0.20 5.73 15.97
CA PRO A 119 -0.41 5.85 17.28
C PRO A 119 -1.93 5.80 17.17
N ASP A 120 -2.59 5.36 18.24
CA ASP A 120 -4.05 5.34 18.28
C ASP A 120 -4.61 6.77 18.30
N GLU A 121 -5.75 6.94 17.67
CA GLU A 121 -6.51 8.18 17.60
C GLU A 121 -7.93 7.93 18.13
N PRO A 122 -8.62 8.95 18.64
CA PRO A 122 -9.97 8.77 19.16
C PRO A 122 -10.96 8.42 18.06
N VAL A 123 -11.95 7.60 18.40
CA VAL A 123 -13.08 7.29 17.51
C VAL A 123 -14.02 8.50 17.48
N ARG A 124 -14.15 9.13 16.33
CA ARG A 124 -15.01 10.31 16.11
C ARG A 124 -16.27 9.99 15.31
N GLN A 125 -16.29 8.86 14.64
CA GLN A 125 -17.42 8.35 13.86
C GLN A 125 -17.66 6.89 14.23
N SER A 126 -18.92 6.45 14.18
CA SER A 126 -19.25 5.06 14.46
C SER A 126 -18.97 4.15 13.27
N ASN A 127 -18.57 2.90 13.54
CA ASN A 127 -18.30 1.86 12.56
C ASN A 127 -19.60 1.29 11.96
N THR A 128 -20.41 2.13 11.34
CA THR A 128 -21.62 1.74 10.63
C THR A 128 -21.30 1.23 9.21
N ARG A 129 -22.29 0.65 8.53
CA ARG A 129 -22.12 0.15 7.16
C ARG A 129 -21.55 1.22 6.23
N GLY A 130 -20.54 0.84 5.44
CA GLY A 130 -19.85 1.71 4.49
C GLY A 130 -18.66 2.47 5.09
N MET A 131 -18.54 2.58 6.41
CA MET A 131 -17.39 3.21 7.05
C MET A 131 -16.13 2.38 6.86
N ILE A 132 -15.01 3.07 6.62
CA ILE A 132 -13.68 2.48 6.40
C ILE A 132 -12.78 2.88 7.57
N ALA A 133 -12.03 1.90 8.09
CA ALA A 133 -11.05 2.15 9.14
C ALA A 133 -9.80 1.28 8.93
N TYR A 134 -8.73 1.61 9.66
CA TYR A 134 -7.54 0.75 9.72
C TYR A 134 -7.76 -0.44 10.65
N ALA A 135 -7.36 -1.63 10.17
CA ALA A 135 -7.27 -2.79 11.01
C ALA A 135 -6.07 -2.68 11.96
N ARG A 136 -6.20 -3.26 13.17
CA ARG A 136 -5.14 -3.34 14.17
C ARG A 136 -5.20 -4.65 14.95
N GLY A 137 -4.09 -5.11 15.47
CA GLY A 137 -3.99 -6.29 16.34
C GLY A 137 -3.89 -5.94 17.84
N GLY A 138 -3.65 -4.66 18.19
CA GLY A 138 -3.51 -4.15 19.54
C GLY A 138 -3.30 -2.65 19.56
N PRO A 139 -3.00 -2.03 20.71
CA PRO A 139 -2.73 -0.59 20.80
C PRO A 139 -1.58 -0.18 19.88
N ASN A 140 -1.72 0.97 19.21
CA ASN A 140 -0.69 1.57 18.35
C ASN A 140 -0.14 0.63 17.27
N THR A 141 -0.97 -0.26 16.69
CA THR A 141 -0.52 -1.23 15.68
C THR A 141 -1.15 -1.02 14.29
N ARG A 142 -1.89 0.06 14.09
CA ARG A 142 -2.38 0.44 12.75
C ARG A 142 -1.20 0.72 11.83
N SER A 143 -1.20 0.21 10.59
CA SER A 143 -0.12 0.48 9.64
C SER A 143 -0.63 0.74 8.22
N VAL A 144 -1.07 -0.30 7.51
CA VAL A 144 -1.49 -0.22 6.09
C VAL A 144 -2.80 -0.94 5.79
N GLN A 145 -3.24 -1.84 6.66
CA GLN A 145 -4.41 -2.65 6.40
C GLN A 145 -5.69 -1.88 6.71
N LEU A 146 -6.63 -1.93 5.77
CA LEU A 146 -7.91 -1.27 5.82
C LEU A 146 -9.04 -2.31 5.82
N TYR A 147 -10.18 -1.92 6.36
CA TYR A 147 -11.42 -2.66 6.15
C TYR A 147 -12.60 -1.71 5.90
N VAL A 148 -13.61 -2.21 5.20
CA VAL A 148 -14.92 -1.58 5.08
C VAL A 148 -15.94 -2.38 5.89
N ASN A 149 -16.81 -1.68 6.59
CA ASN A 149 -17.92 -2.29 7.35
C ASN A 149 -19.05 -2.69 6.40
N LEU A 150 -19.46 -3.97 6.42
CA LEU A 150 -20.60 -4.49 5.64
C LEU A 150 -21.93 -4.40 6.40
N GLY A 151 -21.88 -4.13 7.69
CA GLY A 151 -23.04 -3.98 8.57
C GLY A 151 -22.80 -2.92 9.62
N ASN A 152 -23.73 -2.79 10.57
CA ASN A 152 -23.54 -1.96 11.75
C ASN A 152 -22.60 -2.68 12.74
N ASN A 153 -21.38 -2.18 12.86
CA ASN A 153 -20.34 -2.70 13.72
C ASN A 153 -19.97 -1.73 14.84
N ALA A 154 -20.94 -0.95 15.38
CA ALA A 154 -20.71 0.07 16.42
C ALA A 154 -19.93 -0.47 17.65
N ARG A 155 -19.98 -1.77 17.92
CA ARG A 155 -19.12 -2.41 18.94
C ARG A 155 -17.61 -2.21 18.71
N LEU A 156 -17.19 -1.92 17.45
CA LEU A 156 -15.79 -1.62 17.12
C LEU A 156 -15.37 -0.23 17.61
N ASP A 157 -16.31 0.63 17.97
CA ASP A 157 -16.01 2.00 18.42
C ASP A 157 -15.29 2.03 19.78
N THR A 158 -15.52 1.01 20.60
CA THR A 158 -14.95 0.90 21.95
C THR A 158 -14.15 -0.39 22.16
N LEU A 159 -14.06 -1.27 21.15
CA LEU A 159 -13.39 -2.55 21.30
C LEU A 159 -11.91 -2.37 21.68
N ASN A 160 -11.47 -3.09 22.72
CA ASN A 160 -10.12 -3.02 23.30
C ASN A 160 -9.75 -1.58 23.74
N THR A 161 -10.69 -0.85 24.34
CA THR A 161 -10.55 0.50 24.91
C THR A 161 -10.36 1.61 23.88
N PHE A 162 -9.61 1.39 22.80
CA PHE A 162 -9.24 2.43 21.83
C PHE A 162 -10.14 2.45 20.58
N GLY A 163 -10.95 1.41 20.39
CA GLY A 163 -11.81 1.28 19.21
C GLY A 163 -11.05 1.22 17.88
N PHE A 164 -11.77 1.43 16.80
CA PHE A 164 -11.25 1.45 15.43
C PHE A 164 -11.77 2.73 14.75
N PRO A 165 -11.02 3.84 14.83
CA PRO A 165 -11.49 5.12 14.30
C PRO A 165 -11.69 5.06 12.79
N PRO A 166 -12.91 5.34 12.27
CA PRO A 166 -13.14 5.53 10.85
C PRO A 166 -12.31 6.67 10.28
N ILE A 167 -11.92 6.52 9.02
CA ILE A 167 -11.12 7.48 8.25
C ILE A 167 -11.88 8.04 7.06
N GLY A 168 -13.02 7.43 6.72
CA GLY A 168 -13.83 7.78 5.57
C GLY A 168 -14.95 6.79 5.35
N GLU A 169 -15.66 6.97 4.26
CA GLU A 169 -16.83 6.19 3.89
C GLU A 169 -16.88 5.86 2.40
N VAL A 170 -17.58 4.80 2.05
CA VAL A 170 -17.89 4.43 0.66
C VAL A 170 -19.10 5.25 0.21
N ILE A 171 -18.89 6.18 -0.70
CA ILE A 171 -19.96 7.03 -1.25
C ILE A 171 -20.56 6.50 -2.56
N GLN A 172 -19.86 5.53 -3.20
CA GLN A 172 -20.35 4.87 -4.42
C GLN A 172 -19.84 3.44 -4.50
N GLY A 173 -20.70 2.51 -4.93
CA GLY A 173 -20.31 1.12 -5.22
C GLY A 173 -20.31 0.19 -4.01
N MET A 174 -20.99 0.54 -2.91
CA MET A 174 -21.04 -0.29 -1.69
C MET A 174 -21.50 -1.72 -1.93
N ALA A 175 -22.46 -1.95 -2.86
CA ALA A 175 -22.94 -3.27 -3.21
C ALA A 175 -21.85 -4.18 -3.83
N LEU A 176 -20.79 -3.62 -4.39
CA LEU A 176 -19.68 -4.41 -4.92
C LEU A 176 -18.90 -5.12 -3.79
N PHE A 177 -18.80 -4.49 -2.63
CA PHE A 177 -18.18 -5.14 -1.47
C PHE A 177 -19.01 -6.33 -0.95
N ASP A 178 -20.35 -6.26 -1.01
CA ASP A 178 -21.20 -7.38 -0.63
C ASP A 178 -21.04 -8.58 -1.57
N SER A 179 -20.71 -8.35 -2.85
CA SER A 179 -20.55 -9.37 -3.87
C SER A 179 -19.16 -10.01 -3.94
N MET A 180 -18.21 -9.57 -3.11
CA MET A 180 -16.85 -10.09 -3.11
C MET A 180 -16.81 -11.55 -2.67
N PHE A 181 -15.82 -12.26 -3.18
CA PHE A 181 -15.68 -13.69 -2.93
C PHE A 181 -15.40 -14.00 -1.44
N ALA A 182 -16.34 -14.72 -0.80
CA ALA A 182 -16.28 -15.10 0.61
C ALA A 182 -15.92 -16.58 0.85
N GLY A 183 -15.63 -17.35 -0.21
CA GLY A 183 -15.52 -18.82 -0.13
C GLY A 183 -14.29 -19.38 0.58
N TYR A 184 -13.40 -18.52 1.09
CA TYR A 184 -12.26 -18.95 1.92
C TYR A 184 -12.58 -18.95 3.43
N SER A 185 -13.86 -18.89 3.81
CA SER A 185 -14.33 -19.08 5.19
C SER A 185 -13.58 -18.27 6.24
N CYS A 186 -13.32 -16.98 5.96
CA CYS A 186 -12.69 -16.06 6.90
C CYS A 186 -13.64 -15.72 8.04
N GLN A 187 -13.58 -16.42 9.16
CA GLN A 187 -14.44 -16.20 10.31
C GLN A 187 -13.92 -15.07 11.23
N ARG A 188 -14.77 -14.60 12.14
CA ARG A 188 -14.35 -13.76 13.25
C ARG A 188 -13.31 -14.52 14.07
N GLY A 189 -12.18 -13.88 14.40
CA GLY A 189 -11.11 -14.53 15.16
C GLY A 189 -10.08 -15.29 14.31
N GLY A 190 -10.16 -15.23 12.96
CA GLY A 190 -9.11 -15.77 12.08
C GLY A 190 -9.14 -17.30 11.89
N GLN A 191 -10.23 -17.97 12.27
CA GLN A 191 -10.43 -19.39 12.00
C GLN A 191 -10.94 -19.61 10.58
N GLY A 192 -10.57 -20.73 9.97
CA GLY A 192 -10.97 -21.13 8.62
C GLY A 192 -9.82 -21.18 7.63
N THR A 193 -10.15 -21.29 6.34
CA THR A 193 -9.17 -21.33 5.23
C THR A 193 -8.72 -19.96 4.75
N CYS A 194 -8.88 -18.93 5.56
CA CYS A 194 -8.51 -17.57 5.26
C CYS A 194 -7.01 -17.45 4.95
N PRO A 195 -6.60 -16.66 3.96
CA PRO A 195 -5.19 -16.47 3.66
C PRO A 195 -4.40 -16.01 4.88
N SER A 196 -3.27 -16.66 5.16
CA SER A 196 -2.36 -16.25 6.22
C SER A 196 -1.74 -14.89 5.90
N GLN A 197 -1.90 -13.92 6.79
CA GLN A 197 -1.33 -12.59 6.60
C GLN A 197 0.20 -12.61 6.53
N ASP A 198 0.86 -13.50 7.29
CA ASP A 198 2.31 -13.64 7.26
C ASP A 198 2.79 -14.22 5.92
N SER A 199 2.06 -15.20 5.38
CA SER A 199 2.32 -15.73 4.04
C SER A 199 2.08 -14.68 2.94
N ILE A 200 1.11 -13.77 3.12
CA ILE A 200 0.91 -12.64 2.20
C ILE A 200 2.07 -11.65 2.30
N ARG A 201 2.52 -11.31 3.51
CA ARG A 201 3.65 -10.39 3.70
C ARG A 201 4.94 -10.88 3.07
N THR A 202 5.19 -12.19 3.08
CA THR A 202 6.41 -12.80 2.56
C THR A 202 6.30 -13.25 1.10
N GLY A 203 5.14 -13.67 0.65
CA GLY A 203 4.92 -14.24 -0.69
C GLY A 203 4.08 -13.38 -1.63
N GLY A 204 3.47 -12.30 -1.13
CA GLY A 204 2.68 -11.35 -1.93
C GLY A 204 1.63 -12.00 -2.83
N ASN A 205 1.41 -11.39 -3.98
CA ASN A 205 0.46 -11.92 -4.96
C ASN A 205 0.86 -13.27 -5.57
N ALA A 206 2.16 -13.61 -5.59
CA ALA A 206 2.59 -14.93 -6.08
C ALA A 206 2.06 -16.05 -5.18
N TYR A 207 2.11 -15.87 -3.86
CA TYR A 207 1.49 -16.78 -2.90
C TYR A 207 -0.04 -16.85 -3.11
N LEU A 208 -0.71 -15.69 -3.18
CA LEU A 208 -2.17 -15.63 -3.29
C LEU A 208 -2.68 -16.21 -4.62
N ALA A 209 -1.97 -16.00 -5.73
CA ALA A 209 -2.34 -16.57 -7.03
C ALA A 209 -2.30 -18.11 -7.02
N ARG A 210 -1.36 -18.70 -6.29
CA ARG A 210 -1.20 -20.15 -6.19
C ARG A 210 -2.20 -20.79 -5.21
N VAL A 211 -2.41 -20.18 -4.03
CA VAL A 211 -3.14 -20.80 -2.92
C VAL A 211 -4.58 -20.29 -2.80
N HIS A 212 -4.81 -19.02 -3.18
CA HIS A 212 -6.10 -18.35 -3.04
C HIS A 212 -6.49 -17.59 -4.33
N PRO A 213 -6.54 -18.25 -5.51
CA PRO A 213 -6.69 -17.58 -6.82
C PRO A 213 -8.01 -16.83 -7.01
N ARG A 214 -9.06 -17.17 -6.25
CA ARG A 214 -10.40 -16.57 -6.40
C ARG A 214 -10.59 -15.25 -5.65
N LEU A 215 -9.60 -14.77 -4.91
CA LEU A 215 -9.71 -13.49 -4.20
C LEU A 215 -9.92 -12.33 -5.18
N ASP A 216 -10.89 -11.49 -4.87
CA ASP A 216 -11.06 -10.21 -5.53
C ASP A 216 -9.88 -9.28 -5.20
N TYR A 217 -9.63 -8.29 -6.07
CA TYR A 217 -8.45 -7.43 -5.96
C TYR A 217 -8.71 -6.00 -6.45
N ILE A 218 -7.85 -5.11 -6.00
CA ILE A 218 -7.76 -3.74 -6.48
C ILE A 218 -6.89 -3.74 -7.73
N ARG A 219 -7.42 -3.28 -8.88
CA ARG A 219 -6.62 -3.02 -10.09
C ARG A 219 -5.76 -1.80 -9.86
N GLU A 220 -6.39 -0.72 -9.40
CA GLU A 220 -5.75 0.55 -9.09
C GLU A 220 -6.59 1.38 -8.11
N ALA A 221 -5.90 2.21 -7.33
CA ALA A 221 -6.51 3.22 -6.46
C ALA A 221 -5.92 4.60 -6.80
N ARG A 222 -6.77 5.59 -7.06
CA ARG A 222 -6.36 6.94 -7.48
C ARG A 222 -7.11 8.01 -6.73
N ILE A 223 -6.40 9.04 -6.29
CA ILE A 223 -7.02 10.27 -5.79
C ILE A 223 -7.62 10.99 -6.99
N THR A 224 -8.92 11.31 -6.92
CA THR A 224 -9.64 11.96 -8.01
C THR A 224 -10.06 13.38 -7.70
N ARG A 225 -10.15 13.74 -6.43
CA ARG A 225 -10.48 15.08 -5.98
C ARG A 225 -9.91 15.31 -4.58
N GLU A 226 -9.46 16.55 -4.31
CA GLU A 226 -8.90 16.97 -3.03
C GLU A 226 -9.49 18.32 -2.61
N TRP A 227 -9.72 18.51 -1.30
CA TRP A 227 -10.12 19.77 -0.71
C TRP A 227 -9.19 20.13 0.44
N LYS A 228 -8.73 21.37 0.44
CA LYS A 228 -7.99 21.99 1.55
C LYS A 228 -8.84 23.12 2.11
N ARG A 229 -8.93 23.23 3.43
CA ARG A 229 -9.52 24.43 4.04
C ARG A 229 -8.73 25.65 3.54
N ARG A 230 -9.47 26.66 3.06
CA ARG A 230 -8.86 27.99 2.94
C ARG A 230 -8.43 28.39 4.34
N LYS A 231 -7.17 28.72 4.55
CA LYS A 231 -6.76 29.39 5.79
C LYS A 231 -7.55 30.69 5.86
N PRO A 232 -8.16 31.01 7.02
CA PRO A 232 -8.81 32.29 7.23
C PRO A 232 -7.83 33.45 7.04
#